data_7fafbc1c77b87e39ba27331f6425611f
#
_entry.id   7fafbc1c77b87e39ba27331f6425611f
#
_cell.length_a   1.000
_cell.length_b   1.000
_cell.length_c   1.000
_cell.angle_alpha   90.00
_cell.angle_beta   90.00
_cell.angle_gamma   90.00
#
_symmetry.space_group_name_H-M   'P 1'
#
loop_
_entity.id
_entity.type
_entity.pdbx_description
1 polymer ?
#
loop_
_entity_poly.entity_id
_entity_poly.type
_entity_poly.pdbx_seq_one_letter_code
_entity_poly.pdbx_strand_id
1 'polypeptide(L)'
;MEFMDAVLTGLAPDGGLLVPESIPDLSNEWPKWATHSFEEICFRVLLHFVTDIPANELKTIIARSYATFRDSKIAPVRTVGPVHILELYHGPTLAFKDVAMQFLANTFEHILNQRKATLNIVGSTSGDTGSAAIHGVRGKKRINIFMMHPKGRTSKVQEMQMTSVLDDNVYNLQVEGTFDDCQRVMKEVFRDTDFKDSHHLGAVNSVNWARVLAQIVYYFTGGIEVMSRTGKKSFRVSVPTGNFGNILAGWYAKQMGLPISKLVLATNENDILARFFSEGDYSRGDVKKTISPSMDIQAASNFERYLYYRLGEKSADVARIMRGFERGEGLDIEFPVSGGSIDAQFAAGTATRAETEATIKEYQEKYNVLLDPHTAVGVFVGEKHLGEDEPMLCLSTAHPAKFPESIQAACGTDATHPVIDKLAGSETRCQPMLADDMTLKRFISDTIYPGENRSVMPLGSEPAAPTATASVDSTESASGAQASGVGSGAKAAGSGSKAVAIGAGAAAVAATVAATANNTATASNTA
;
A
#
# COMPACT_ATOMS: atom_id res chain seq x y z
N MET A 1 14.63 14.75 -6.79
CA MET A 1 14.15 14.79 -5.38
C MET A 1 14.95 13.78 -4.60
N GLU A 2 15.49 14.15 -3.44
CA GLU A 2 16.23 13.23 -2.58
C GLU A 2 15.28 12.28 -1.85
N PHE A 3 15.81 11.18 -1.28
CA PHE A 3 14.99 10.13 -0.68
C PHE A 3 14.12 10.62 0.49
N MET A 4 14.71 11.39 1.42
CA MET A 4 13.97 11.91 2.58
C MET A 4 12.77 12.78 2.18
N ASP A 5 12.94 13.60 1.14
CA ASP A 5 11.84 14.43 0.62
C ASP A 5 10.78 13.56 -0.07
N ALA A 6 11.20 12.58 -0.86
CA ALA A 6 10.28 11.65 -1.53
C ALA A 6 9.42 10.86 -0.53
N VAL A 7 10.03 10.45 0.59
CA VAL A 7 9.33 9.72 1.66
C VAL A 7 8.28 10.59 2.35
N LEU A 8 8.63 11.84 2.70
CA LEU A 8 7.69 12.76 3.35
C LEU A 8 6.57 13.21 2.40
N THR A 9 6.90 13.49 1.14
CA THR A 9 5.93 13.92 0.14
C THR A 9 4.94 12.82 -0.22
N GLY A 10 5.42 11.58 -0.36
CA GLY A 10 4.61 10.40 -0.67
C GLY A 10 4.05 10.37 -2.08
N LEU A 11 3.49 11.49 -2.55
CA LEU A 11 2.99 11.73 -3.91
C LEU A 11 3.67 12.97 -4.48
N ALA A 12 3.85 13.04 -5.79
CA ALA A 12 4.31 14.25 -6.45
C ALA A 12 3.26 15.39 -6.33
N PRO A 13 3.68 16.67 -6.45
CA PRO A 13 2.76 17.80 -6.35
C PRO A 13 1.61 17.80 -7.37
N ASP A 14 1.81 17.16 -8.51
CA ASP A 14 0.80 16.95 -9.55
C ASP A 14 -0.12 15.72 -9.28
N GLY A 15 0.07 15.05 -8.14
CA GLY A 15 -0.66 13.84 -7.77
C GLY A 15 -0.09 12.54 -8.34
N GLY A 16 0.98 12.60 -9.13
CA GLY A 16 1.65 11.43 -9.70
C GLY A 16 2.46 10.63 -8.68
N LEU A 17 2.95 9.46 -9.12
CA LEU A 17 3.78 8.59 -8.30
C LEU A 17 5.27 8.89 -8.50
N LEU A 18 6.04 8.72 -7.43
CA LEU A 18 7.49 8.84 -7.49
C LEU A 18 8.12 7.49 -7.86
N VAL A 19 9.10 7.53 -8.76
CA VAL A 19 9.94 6.39 -9.17
C VAL A 19 11.41 6.72 -8.98
N PRO A 20 12.31 5.73 -8.80
CA PRO A 20 13.74 5.99 -8.79
C PRO A 20 14.22 6.47 -10.18
N GLU A 21 15.23 7.34 -10.20
CA GLU A 21 15.85 7.85 -11.43
C GLU A 21 16.49 6.72 -12.26
N SER A 22 16.99 5.70 -11.58
CA SER A 22 17.56 4.50 -12.21
C SER A 22 17.34 3.27 -11.32
N ILE A 23 17.33 2.10 -11.96
CA ILE A 23 17.27 0.81 -11.26
C ILE A 23 18.69 0.23 -11.26
N PRO A 24 19.33 0.03 -10.09
CA PRO A 24 20.69 -0.49 -10.02
C PRO A 24 20.74 -1.96 -10.42
N ASP A 25 21.81 -2.37 -11.12
CA ASP A 25 22.11 -3.78 -11.39
C ASP A 25 22.94 -4.37 -10.25
N LEU A 26 22.39 -5.32 -9.53
CA LEU A 26 23.01 -6.04 -8.41
C LEU A 26 23.44 -7.46 -8.77
N SER A 27 23.44 -7.84 -10.05
CA SER A 27 23.75 -9.21 -10.53
C SER A 27 25.10 -9.72 -10.03
N ASN A 28 26.08 -8.85 -9.84
CA ASN A 28 27.40 -9.19 -9.34
C ASN A 28 27.53 -9.14 -7.80
N GLU A 29 26.51 -8.64 -7.11
CA GLU A 29 26.53 -8.45 -5.65
C GLU A 29 25.74 -9.51 -4.91
N TRP A 30 24.46 -9.69 -5.27
CA TRP A 30 23.55 -10.58 -4.53
C TRP A 30 24.03 -12.04 -4.43
N PRO A 31 24.81 -12.64 -5.37
CA PRO A 31 25.30 -13.99 -5.19
C PRO A 31 26.21 -14.20 -3.97
N LYS A 32 26.76 -13.09 -3.45
CA LYS A 32 27.61 -13.10 -2.25
C LYS A 32 26.81 -12.97 -0.94
N TRP A 33 25.49 -12.83 -1.00
CA TRP A 33 24.64 -12.52 0.15
C TRP A 33 24.00 -13.78 0.81
N ALA A 34 24.36 -14.99 0.37
CA ALA A 34 23.75 -16.23 0.86
C ALA A 34 23.86 -16.45 2.39
N THR A 35 24.86 -15.84 3.03
CA THR A 35 25.07 -15.92 4.49
C THR A 35 24.66 -14.64 5.25
N HIS A 36 24.15 -13.64 4.55
CA HIS A 36 23.77 -12.36 5.17
C HIS A 36 22.41 -12.46 5.84
N SER A 37 22.25 -11.74 6.94
CA SER A 37 20.93 -11.56 7.59
C SER A 37 19.98 -10.72 6.72
N PHE A 38 18.70 -10.74 7.09
CA PHE A 38 17.71 -9.87 6.45
C PHE A 38 18.12 -8.39 6.51
N GLU A 39 18.59 -7.92 7.67
CA GLU A 39 19.01 -6.53 7.88
C GLU A 39 20.25 -6.17 7.06
N GLU A 40 21.19 -7.11 6.89
CA GLU A 40 22.37 -6.89 6.04
C GLU A 40 21.99 -6.79 4.56
N ILE A 41 21.10 -7.65 4.07
CA ILE A 41 20.57 -7.56 2.69
C ILE A 41 19.74 -6.28 2.53
N CYS A 42 18.90 -5.95 3.51
CA CYS A 42 18.13 -4.71 3.54
C CYS A 42 19.05 -3.49 3.40
N PHE A 43 20.11 -3.41 4.19
CA PHE A 43 21.06 -2.33 4.12
C PHE A 43 21.72 -2.21 2.73
N ARG A 44 22.13 -3.33 2.13
CA ARG A 44 22.76 -3.36 0.82
C ARG A 44 21.83 -2.90 -0.29
N VAL A 45 20.58 -3.38 -0.29
CA VAL A 45 19.57 -2.94 -1.26
C VAL A 45 19.24 -1.46 -1.10
N LEU A 46 19.03 -0.99 0.15
CA LEU A 46 18.62 0.37 0.43
C LEU A 46 19.71 1.41 0.10
N LEU A 47 21.00 1.09 0.25
CA LEU A 47 22.10 2.01 -0.05
C LEU A 47 22.08 2.58 -1.47
N HIS A 48 21.50 1.87 -2.42
CA HIS A 48 21.40 2.32 -3.81
C HIS A 48 20.32 3.38 -4.03
N PHE A 49 19.40 3.54 -3.08
CA PHE A 49 18.25 4.45 -3.18
C PHE A 49 18.23 5.52 -2.08
N VAL A 50 18.81 5.22 -0.93
CA VAL A 50 18.84 6.10 0.24
C VAL A 50 20.19 6.78 0.31
N THR A 51 20.33 7.92 -0.37
CA THR A 51 21.62 8.62 -0.57
C THR A 51 21.82 9.78 0.38
N ASP A 52 20.77 10.26 1.02
CA ASP A 52 20.75 11.43 1.91
C ASP A 52 20.63 11.10 3.41
N ILE A 53 20.68 9.79 3.76
CA ILE A 53 20.79 9.31 5.14
C ILE A 53 22.17 8.65 5.32
N PRO A 54 22.98 9.06 6.31
CA PRO A 54 24.28 8.44 6.58
C PRO A 54 24.16 6.93 6.84
N ALA A 55 25.12 6.15 6.36
CA ALA A 55 25.08 4.69 6.38
C ALA A 55 24.90 4.08 7.79
N ASN A 56 25.49 4.68 8.82
CA ASN A 56 25.33 4.24 10.21
C ASN A 56 23.92 4.52 10.75
N GLU A 57 23.31 5.63 10.32
CA GLU A 57 21.95 5.99 10.71
C GLU A 57 20.93 5.09 9.99
N LEU A 58 21.15 4.81 8.69
CA LEU A 58 20.35 3.86 7.94
C LEU A 58 20.38 2.45 8.58
N LYS A 59 21.54 1.96 9.01
CA LYS A 59 21.64 0.70 9.76
C LYS A 59 20.83 0.73 11.06
N THR A 60 20.84 1.84 11.77
CA THR A 60 20.06 2.02 13.00
C THR A 60 18.56 2.02 12.71
N ILE A 61 18.11 2.68 11.64
CA ILE A 61 16.71 2.66 11.21
C ILE A 61 16.28 1.22 10.88
N ILE A 62 17.08 0.48 10.11
CA ILE A 62 16.80 -0.91 9.74
C ILE A 62 16.69 -1.80 10.99
N ALA A 63 17.67 -1.77 11.87
CA ALA A 63 17.68 -2.56 13.10
C ALA A 63 16.44 -2.29 13.97
N ARG A 64 16.07 -1.01 14.16
CA ARG A 64 14.86 -0.62 14.91
C ARG A 64 13.58 -1.09 14.23
N SER A 65 13.55 -1.10 12.90
CA SER A 65 12.37 -1.49 12.14
C SER A 65 12.03 -2.97 12.28
N TYR A 66 13.04 -3.80 12.36
CA TYR A 66 12.84 -5.25 12.39
C TYR A 66 13.00 -5.89 13.78
N ALA A 67 13.41 -5.11 14.79
CA ALA A 67 13.50 -5.58 16.18
C ALA A 67 12.17 -6.07 16.79
N THR A 68 11.03 -5.67 16.21
CA THR A 68 9.69 -6.09 16.67
C THR A 68 9.19 -7.38 16.01
N PHE A 69 9.93 -7.93 15.05
CA PHE A 69 9.56 -9.16 14.39
C PHE A 69 9.85 -10.38 15.29
N ARG A 70 9.02 -11.41 15.18
CA ARG A 70 9.06 -12.57 16.07
C ARG A 70 9.98 -13.68 15.57
N ASP A 71 10.23 -13.73 14.26
CA ASP A 71 11.20 -14.64 13.67
C ASP A 71 12.51 -13.89 13.40
N SER A 72 13.63 -14.50 13.77
CA SER A 72 14.96 -13.91 13.59
C SER A 72 15.35 -13.74 12.11
N LYS A 73 14.71 -14.49 11.22
CA LYS A 73 14.88 -14.34 9.77
C LYS A 73 14.00 -13.27 9.17
N ILE A 74 13.08 -12.66 9.94
CA ILE A 74 12.10 -11.66 9.54
C ILE A 74 11.09 -12.20 8.52
N ALA A 75 11.56 -12.84 7.46
CA ALA A 75 10.79 -13.44 6.36
C ALA A 75 11.33 -14.85 6.04
N PRO A 76 11.10 -15.86 6.91
CA PRO A 76 11.59 -17.22 6.69
C PRO A 76 10.89 -17.89 5.51
N VAL A 77 11.59 -18.82 4.86
CA VAL A 77 11.04 -19.69 3.82
C VAL A 77 10.73 -21.06 4.42
N ARG A 78 9.50 -21.55 4.19
CA ARG A 78 9.07 -22.90 4.54
C ARG A 78 8.73 -23.69 3.28
N THR A 79 9.29 -24.88 3.11
CA THR A 79 8.90 -25.77 2.02
C THR A 79 7.64 -26.54 2.42
N VAL A 80 6.59 -26.48 1.59
CA VAL A 80 5.31 -27.14 1.84
C VAL A 80 4.79 -27.73 0.53
N GLY A 81 4.75 -29.05 0.46
CA GLY A 81 4.34 -29.75 -0.77
C GLY A 81 5.17 -29.32 -1.98
N PRO A 82 4.54 -28.91 -3.08
CA PRO A 82 5.23 -28.53 -4.31
C PRO A 82 5.79 -27.11 -4.32
N VAL A 83 5.53 -26.31 -3.29
CA VAL A 83 5.90 -24.89 -3.24
C VAL A 83 6.78 -24.54 -2.05
N HIS A 84 7.44 -23.41 -2.13
CA HIS A 84 8.11 -22.75 -1.03
C HIS A 84 7.30 -21.53 -0.61
N ILE A 85 6.97 -21.41 0.68
CA ILE A 85 6.17 -20.33 1.23
C ILE A 85 7.11 -19.35 1.92
N LEU A 86 7.11 -18.08 1.48
CA LEU A 86 7.80 -16.98 2.13
C LEU A 86 6.85 -16.33 3.14
N GLU A 87 7.10 -16.57 4.42
CA GLU A 87 6.23 -16.10 5.50
C GLU A 87 6.53 -14.63 5.85
N LEU A 88 5.66 -13.71 5.44
CA LEU A 88 5.83 -12.25 5.61
C LEU A 88 5.07 -11.67 6.81
N TYR A 89 4.51 -12.52 7.66
CA TYR A 89 3.56 -12.14 8.72
C TYR A 89 4.15 -12.17 10.13
N HIS A 90 5.47 -12.18 10.30
CA HIS A 90 6.12 -12.24 11.62
C HIS A 90 6.22 -10.88 12.32
N GLY A 91 5.75 -9.82 11.69
CA GLY A 91 5.70 -8.46 12.26
C GLY A 91 4.58 -8.25 13.29
N PRO A 92 4.49 -7.04 13.87
CA PRO A 92 3.57 -6.72 14.99
C PRO A 92 2.10 -7.07 14.73
N THR A 93 1.61 -6.85 13.50
CA THR A 93 0.20 -7.03 13.15
C THR A 93 -0.11 -8.30 12.36
N LEU A 94 0.87 -9.17 12.20
CA LEU A 94 0.73 -10.45 11.49
C LEU A 94 0.32 -10.28 10.00
N ALA A 95 0.84 -9.23 9.34
CA ALA A 95 0.65 -9.01 7.91
C ALA A 95 1.94 -8.51 7.27
N PHE A 96 2.16 -8.82 5.98
CA PHE A 96 3.34 -8.39 5.22
C PHE A 96 3.55 -6.87 5.23
N LYS A 97 2.48 -6.12 5.44
CA LYS A 97 2.50 -4.66 5.51
C LYS A 97 3.41 -4.14 6.61
N ASP A 98 3.64 -4.92 7.67
CA ASP A 98 4.56 -4.57 8.76
C ASP A 98 5.99 -4.36 8.25
N VAL A 99 6.45 -5.17 7.28
CA VAL A 99 7.82 -5.05 6.74
C VAL A 99 8.10 -3.63 6.24
N ALA A 100 7.17 -3.08 5.50
CA ALA A 100 7.31 -1.73 4.96
C ALA A 100 6.92 -0.63 5.95
N MET A 101 5.88 -0.85 6.77
CA MET A 101 5.39 0.18 7.70
C MET A 101 6.34 0.43 8.87
N GLN A 102 7.00 -0.60 9.39
CA GLN A 102 8.01 -0.42 10.43
C GLN A 102 9.21 0.39 9.89
N PHE A 103 9.67 0.11 8.68
CA PHE A 103 10.72 0.87 8.03
C PHE A 103 10.30 2.32 7.76
N LEU A 104 9.13 2.54 7.14
CA LEU A 104 8.60 3.87 6.83
C LEU A 104 8.46 4.73 8.09
N ALA A 105 7.89 4.19 9.16
CA ALA A 105 7.66 4.93 10.40
C ALA A 105 8.96 5.30 11.12
N ASN A 106 9.97 4.42 11.12
CA ASN A 106 11.29 4.73 11.69
C ASN A 106 12.05 5.74 10.82
N THR A 107 11.85 5.70 9.51
CA THR A 107 12.39 6.71 8.57
C THR A 107 11.74 8.07 8.79
N PHE A 108 10.40 8.12 8.93
CA PHE A 108 9.71 9.38 9.29
C PHE A 108 10.24 9.96 10.58
N GLU A 109 10.34 9.17 11.65
CA GLU A 109 10.85 9.64 12.93
C GLU A 109 12.27 10.21 12.82
N HIS A 110 13.15 9.55 12.05
CA HIS A 110 14.49 10.03 11.78
C HIS A 110 14.48 11.40 11.08
N ILE A 111 13.74 11.53 9.98
CA ILE A 111 13.65 12.77 9.20
C ILE A 111 13.06 13.91 10.05
N LEU A 112 11.97 13.64 10.77
CA LEU A 112 11.30 14.64 11.59
C LEU A 112 12.16 15.11 12.78
N ASN A 113 12.97 14.23 13.37
CA ASN A 113 13.93 14.60 14.40
C ASN A 113 15.03 15.51 13.84
N GLN A 114 15.57 15.18 12.67
CA GLN A 114 16.58 15.98 11.98
C GLN A 114 16.05 17.37 11.61
N ARG A 115 14.83 17.43 11.08
CA ARG A 115 14.18 18.69 10.63
C ARG A 115 13.49 19.46 11.75
N LYS A 116 13.41 18.90 12.98
CA LYS A 116 12.63 19.45 14.12
C LYS A 116 11.16 19.71 13.75
N ALA A 117 10.62 18.92 12.84
CA ALA A 117 9.26 19.01 12.33
C ALA A 117 8.34 17.98 13.00
N THR A 118 7.04 18.12 12.77
CA THR A 118 5.99 17.16 13.18
C THR A 118 5.23 16.68 11.97
N LEU A 119 4.58 15.52 12.09
CA LEU A 119 3.72 14.95 11.04
C LEU A 119 2.43 14.41 11.67
N ASN A 120 1.30 14.82 11.13
CA ASN A 120 0.00 14.34 11.54
C ASN A 120 -0.58 13.48 10.43
N ILE A 121 -0.51 12.17 10.61
CA ILE A 121 -0.97 11.19 9.62
C ILE A 121 -2.48 11.07 9.71
N VAL A 122 -3.16 11.31 8.60
CA VAL A 122 -4.60 11.05 8.44
C VAL A 122 -4.77 9.89 7.46
N GLY A 123 -5.50 8.87 7.87
CA GLY A 123 -5.71 7.68 7.05
C GLY A 123 -7.11 7.10 7.16
N SER A 124 -7.53 6.39 6.11
CA SER A 124 -8.72 5.54 6.13
C SER A 124 -8.31 4.10 5.83
N THR A 125 -8.94 3.15 6.50
CA THR A 125 -8.58 1.74 6.39
C THR A 125 -9.78 0.81 6.46
N SER A 126 -9.70 -0.30 5.74
CA SER A 126 -10.58 -1.46 5.91
C SER A 126 -10.01 -2.52 6.85
N GLY A 127 -8.77 -2.31 7.39
CA GLY A 127 -8.16 -3.24 8.35
C GLY A 127 -6.63 -3.24 8.37
N ASP A 128 -5.97 -4.12 7.62
CA ASP A 128 -4.54 -4.42 7.72
C ASP A 128 -3.59 -3.23 7.55
N THR A 129 -3.91 -2.32 6.64
CA THR A 129 -3.04 -1.14 6.41
C THR A 129 -3.07 -0.21 7.62
N GLY A 130 -4.25 0.02 8.19
CA GLY A 130 -4.40 0.85 9.38
C GLY A 130 -3.71 0.24 10.60
N SER A 131 -3.90 -1.06 10.84
CA SER A 131 -3.21 -1.76 11.94
C SER A 131 -1.69 -1.64 11.81
N ALA A 132 -1.13 -1.91 10.63
CA ALA A 132 0.31 -1.83 10.38
C ALA A 132 0.84 -0.38 10.53
N ALA A 133 0.08 0.62 10.07
CA ALA A 133 0.45 2.04 10.21
C ALA A 133 0.48 2.47 11.69
N ILE A 134 -0.58 2.16 12.44
CA ILE A 134 -0.67 2.45 13.88
C ILE A 134 0.50 1.82 14.63
N HIS A 135 0.75 0.52 14.42
CA HIS A 135 1.85 -0.18 15.08
C HIS A 135 3.24 0.31 14.64
N GLY A 136 3.36 0.90 13.44
CA GLY A 136 4.59 1.54 13.00
C GLY A 136 4.88 2.85 13.73
N VAL A 137 3.86 3.67 13.98
CA VAL A 137 4.03 5.03 14.50
C VAL A 137 3.73 5.20 15.99
N ARG A 138 3.11 4.20 16.64
CA ARG A 138 2.79 4.26 18.07
C ARG A 138 4.02 4.64 18.90
N GLY A 139 3.83 5.52 19.87
CA GLY A 139 4.88 5.98 20.79
C GLY A 139 5.94 6.90 20.18
N LYS A 140 5.85 7.27 18.89
CA LYS A 140 6.79 8.19 18.24
C LYS A 140 6.42 9.65 18.53
N LYS A 141 7.37 10.42 19.09
CA LYS A 141 7.12 11.74 19.69
C LYS A 141 6.69 12.84 18.72
N ARG A 142 7.02 12.73 17.42
CA ARG A 142 6.77 13.78 16.43
C ARG A 142 5.72 13.40 15.41
N ILE A 143 5.02 12.29 15.65
CA ILE A 143 4.04 11.74 14.72
C ILE A 143 2.75 11.46 15.48
N ASN A 144 1.65 12.05 15.03
CA ASN A 144 0.31 11.62 15.41
C ASN A 144 -0.33 10.85 14.28
N ILE A 145 -1.24 9.92 14.60
CA ILE A 145 -2.01 9.18 13.61
C ILE A 145 -3.50 9.22 13.93
N PHE A 146 -4.28 9.70 12.96
CA PHE A 146 -5.74 9.75 12.97
C PHE A 146 -6.23 8.74 11.94
N MET A 147 -6.65 7.57 12.44
CA MET A 147 -7.04 6.45 11.56
C MET A 147 -8.54 6.24 11.57
N MET A 148 -9.18 6.51 10.45
CA MET A 148 -10.62 6.29 10.25
C MET A 148 -10.90 4.86 9.79
N HIS A 149 -11.96 4.26 10.33
CA HIS A 149 -12.50 3.00 9.85
C HIS A 149 -14.03 3.00 9.97
N PRO A 150 -14.73 2.29 9.06
CA PRO A 150 -16.20 2.27 9.08
C PRO A 150 -16.74 1.41 10.22
N LYS A 151 -17.73 1.92 10.94
CA LYS A 151 -18.37 1.25 12.08
C LYS A 151 -18.98 -0.10 11.69
N GLY A 152 -18.51 -1.17 12.36
CA GLY A 152 -19.04 -2.52 12.17
C GLY A 152 -18.77 -3.15 10.79
N ARG A 153 -17.87 -2.58 9.98
CA ARG A 153 -17.53 -3.08 8.64
C ARG A 153 -16.08 -3.55 8.51
N THR A 154 -15.29 -3.36 9.53
CA THR A 154 -13.94 -3.94 9.68
C THR A 154 -14.04 -5.27 10.42
N SER A 155 -13.21 -6.28 10.11
CA SER A 155 -13.21 -7.52 10.88
C SER A 155 -12.87 -7.23 12.35
N LYS A 156 -13.49 -7.99 13.26
CA LYS A 156 -13.30 -7.79 14.71
C LYS A 156 -11.83 -7.85 15.12
N VAL A 157 -11.07 -8.78 14.54
CA VAL A 157 -9.62 -8.91 14.82
C VAL A 157 -8.87 -7.67 14.38
N GLN A 158 -9.13 -7.18 13.18
CA GLN A 158 -8.43 -6.01 12.64
C GLN A 158 -8.82 -4.72 13.39
N GLU A 159 -10.09 -4.57 13.77
CA GLU A 159 -10.55 -3.45 14.60
C GLU A 159 -9.86 -3.47 15.96
N MET A 160 -9.81 -4.62 16.63
CA MET A 160 -9.13 -4.78 17.91
C MET A 160 -7.62 -4.53 17.80
N GLN A 161 -6.97 -4.94 16.72
CA GLN A 161 -5.54 -4.63 16.50
C GLN A 161 -5.24 -3.12 16.42
N MET A 162 -6.21 -2.31 16.02
CA MET A 162 -6.09 -0.85 15.99
C MET A 162 -6.49 -0.21 17.32
N THR A 163 -7.67 -0.55 17.80
CA THR A 163 -8.30 0.14 18.95
C THR A 163 -7.69 -0.21 20.28
N SER A 164 -7.01 -1.35 20.42
CA SER A 164 -6.25 -1.74 21.60
C SER A 164 -4.92 -1.02 21.77
N VAL A 165 -4.51 -0.20 20.79
CA VAL A 165 -3.32 0.63 20.91
C VAL A 165 -3.70 1.94 21.61
N LEU A 166 -3.26 2.09 22.87
CA LEU A 166 -3.64 3.20 23.75
C LEU A 166 -2.58 4.30 23.85
N ASP A 167 -1.55 4.27 22.99
CA ASP A 167 -0.50 5.30 22.96
C ASP A 167 -1.10 6.69 22.67
N ASP A 168 -0.56 7.74 23.31
CA ASP A 168 -1.12 9.10 23.29
C ASP A 168 -1.13 9.75 21.90
N ASN A 169 -0.32 9.25 20.98
CA ASN A 169 -0.24 9.73 19.61
C ASN A 169 -1.10 8.95 18.61
N VAL A 170 -1.97 8.04 19.09
CA VAL A 170 -2.84 7.18 18.24
C VAL A 170 -4.29 7.52 18.48
N TYR A 171 -5.00 7.88 17.42
CA TYR A 171 -6.41 8.25 17.44
C TYR A 171 -7.18 7.39 16.43
N ASN A 172 -7.96 6.43 16.95
CA ASN A 172 -8.87 5.61 16.15
C ASN A 172 -10.22 6.31 16.06
N LEU A 173 -10.71 6.52 14.83
CA LEU A 173 -11.95 7.24 14.53
C LEU A 173 -12.93 6.28 13.84
N GLN A 174 -14.00 5.92 14.55
CA GLN A 174 -15.04 5.04 14.05
C GLN A 174 -16.11 5.85 13.34
N VAL A 175 -16.10 5.82 12.01
CA VAL A 175 -16.98 6.63 11.17
C VAL A 175 -18.34 5.94 10.98
N GLU A 176 -19.41 6.68 11.21
CA GLU A 176 -20.76 6.23 10.87
C GLU A 176 -20.97 6.31 9.36
N GLY A 177 -20.70 5.21 8.64
CA GLY A 177 -20.73 5.17 7.19
C GLY A 177 -20.05 3.92 6.63
N THR A 178 -19.63 4.05 5.38
CA THR A 178 -18.90 3.05 4.63
C THR A 178 -17.40 3.36 4.60
N PHE A 179 -16.60 2.45 4.04
CA PHE A 179 -15.18 2.72 3.77
C PHE A 179 -15.00 3.88 2.77
N ASP A 180 -15.92 4.00 1.81
CA ASP A 180 -15.92 5.08 0.84
C ASP A 180 -16.19 6.44 1.48
N ASP A 181 -17.06 6.47 2.49
CA ASP A 181 -17.27 7.69 3.29
C ASP A 181 -16.00 8.11 4.02
N CYS A 182 -15.29 7.15 4.63
CA CYS A 182 -13.99 7.44 5.26
C CYS A 182 -13.00 8.02 4.25
N GLN A 183 -12.94 7.45 3.04
CA GLN A 183 -12.07 7.93 1.99
C GLN A 183 -12.47 9.31 1.45
N ARG A 184 -13.76 9.55 1.28
CA ARG A 184 -14.30 10.85 0.86
C ARG A 184 -13.91 11.94 1.86
N VAL A 185 -14.17 11.72 3.14
CA VAL A 185 -13.81 12.66 4.22
C VAL A 185 -12.30 12.93 4.21
N MET A 186 -11.47 11.90 4.11
CA MET A 186 -10.03 12.07 4.03
C MET A 186 -9.63 12.95 2.84
N LYS A 187 -10.20 12.71 1.65
CA LYS A 187 -9.88 13.50 0.46
C LYS A 187 -10.33 14.97 0.58
N GLU A 188 -11.49 15.22 1.16
CA GLU A 188 -12.01 16.57 1.40
C GLU A 188 -11.06 17.34 2.31
N VAL A 189 -10.56 16.71 3.39
CA VAL A 189 -9.55 17.30 4.28
C VAL A 189 -8.23 17.59 3.53
N PHE A 190 -7.74 16.67 2.70
CA PHE A 190 -6.49 16.88 1.94
C PHE A 190 -6.62 17.90 0.79
N ARG A 191 -7.83 18.16 0.27
CA ARG A 191 -8.10 19.21 -0.73
C ARG A 191 -8.00 20.62 -0.14
N ASP A 192 -8.22 20.76 1.15
CA ASP A 192 -7.99 22.00 1.87
C ASP A 192 -6.48 22.14 2.15
N THR A 193 -5.78 22.78 1.20
CA THR A 193 -4.32 22.90 1.23
C THR A 193 -3.84 23.74 2.42
N ASP A 194 -4.59 24.78 2.81
CA ASP A 194 -4.25 25.65 3.93
C ASP A 194 -4.34 24.88 5.25
N PHE A 195 -5.40 24.09 5.41
CA PHE A 195 -5.56 23.22 6.56
C PHE A 195 -4.48 22.13 6.60
N LYS A 196 -4.25 21.46 5.47
CA LYS A 196 -3.22 20.44 5.32
C LYS A 196 -1.84 20.95 5.73
N ASP A 197 -1.45 22.11 5.21
CA ASP A 197 -0.11 22.65 5.43
C ASP A 197 0.05 23.21 6.86
N SER A 198 -0.95 23.94 7.38
CA SER A 198 -0.92 24.48 8.75
C SER A 198 -0.94 23.41 9.84
N HIS A 199 -1.51 22.24 9.56
CA HIS A 199 -1.58 21.11 10.49
C HIS A 199 -0.57 20.02 10.16
N HIS A 200 0.36 20.25 9.24
CA HIS A 200 1.40 19.29 8.82
C HIS A 200 0.83 17.90 8.53
N LEU A 201 -0.27 17.84 7.74
CA LEU A 201 -0.92 16.58 7.43
C LEU A 201 -0.13 15.77 6.40
N GLY A 202 -0.06 14.48 6.66
CA GLY A 202 0.49 13.48 5.73
C GLY A 202 -0.34 12.22 5.69
N ALA A 203 -0.08 11.37 4.72
CA ALA A 203 -0.77 10.09 4.56
C ALA A 203 0.20 8.92 4.54
N VAL A 204 -0.27 7.76 5.02
CA VAL A 204 0.42 6.48 4.86
C VAL A 204 -0.38 5.64 3.87
N ASN A 205 -0.04 5.75 2.61
CA ASN A 205 -0.71 5.03 1.53
C ASN A 205 0.19 3.96 0.90
N SER A 206 -0.40 3.06 0.09
CA SER A 206 0.34 1.98 -0.57
C SER A 206 1.34 2.46 -1.62
N VAL A 207 1.22 3.71 -2.05
CA VAL A 207 2.02 4.27 -3.14
C VAL A 207 3.31 4.97 -2.68
N ASN A 208 3.52 5.17 -1.38
CA ASN A 208 4.77 5.75 -0.90
C ASN A 208 5.96 4.88 -1.35
N TRP A 209 6.96 5.52 -1.99
CA TRP A 209 8.12 4.82 -2.55
C TRP A 209 8.86 3.97 -1.52
N ALA A 210 9.04 4.46 -0.29
CA ALA A 210 9.70 3.71 0.76
C ALA A 210 9.01 2.38 1.09
N ARG A 211 7.68 2.29 0.88
CA ARG A 211 6.93 1.04 1.05
C ARG A 211 7.24 0.02 -0.04
N VAL A 212 7.35 0.44 -1.28
CA VAL A 212 7.76 -0.45 -2.38
C VAL A 212 9.21 -0.88 -2.18
N LEU A 213 10.08 0.08 -1.87
CA LEU A 213 11.50 -0.16 -1.66
C LEU A 213 11.78 -1.20 -0.55
N ALA A 214 11.14 -1.08 0.61
CA ALA A 214 11.30 -2.04 1.69
C ALA A 214 10.83 -3.46 1.31
N GLN A 215 9.86 -3.58 0.40
CA GLN A 215 9.36 -4.85 -0.08
C GLN A 215 10.31 -5.54 -1.07
N ILE A 216 11.19 -4.83 -1.75
CA ILE A 216 12.20 -5.42 -2.64
C ILE A 216 13.09 -6.41 -1.86
N VAL A 217 13.39 -6.11 -0.61
CA VAL A 217 14.34 -6.83 0.22
C VAL A 217 13.97 -8.31 0.39
N TYR A 218 12.72 -8.62 0.70
CA TYR A 218 12.33 -10.00 0.95
C TYR A 218 12.27 -10.87 -0.33
N TYR A 219 12.24 -10.28 -1.52
CA TYR A 219 12.44 -11.04 -2.76
C TYR A 219 13.89 -11.52 -2.86
N PHE A 220 14.87 -10.69 -2.49
CA PHE A 220 16.26 -11.11 -2.43
C PHE A 220 16.47 -12.19 -1.36
N THR A 221 16.02 -11.97 -0.12
CA THR A 221 16.23 -12.96 0.96
C THR A 221 15.54 -14.28 0.67
N GLY A 222 14.26 -14.27 0.27
CA GLY A 222 13.50 -15.46 -0.07
C GLY A 222 14.04 -16.18 -1.30
N GLY A 223 14.39 -15.45 -2.36
CA GLY A 223 14.94 -16.00 -3.59
C GLY A 223 16.31 -16.65 -3.37
N ILE A 224 17.21 -16.00 -2.66
CA ILE A 224 18.53 -16.55 -2.29
C ILE A 224 18.35 -17.82 -1.46
N GLU A 225 17.46 -17.82 -0.48
CA GLU A 225 17.21 -19.01 0.37
C GLU A 225 16.63 -20.17 -0.44
N VAL A 226 15.66 -19.94 -1.33
CA VAL A 226 15.08 -20.99 -2.20
C VAL A 226 16.12 -21.56 -3.15
N MET A 227 16.89 -20.72 -3.83
CA MET A 227 17.94 -21.17 -4.73
C MET A 227 19.02 -21.96 -3.99
N SER A 228 19.42 -21.53 -2.79
CA SER A 228 20.38 -22.24 -1.96
C SER A 228 19.87 -23.64 -1.53
N ARG A 229 18.59 -23.73 -1.15
CA ARG A 229 17.97 -25.01 -0.72
C ARG A 229 17.81 -26.00 -1.87
N THR A 230 17.49 -25.51 -3.06
CA THR A 230 17.14 -26.36 -4.21
C THR A 230 18.30 -26.60 -5.16
N GLY A 231 19.38 -25.83 -5.05
CA GLY A 231 20.51 -25.85 -5.99
C GLY A 231 20.16 -25.28 -7.37
N LYS A 232 18.99 -24.67 -7.52
CA LYS A 232 18.54 -24.08 -8.80
C LYS A 232 19.08 -22.67 -8.98
N LYS A 233 19.21 -22.21 -10.23
CA LYS A 233 19.79 -20.92 -10.58
C LYS A 233 18.75 -19.80 -10.80
N SER A 234 17.49 -20.19 -10.91
CA SER A 234 16.34 -19.30 -11.07
C SER A 234 15.14 -19.86 -10.33
N PHE A 235 14.12 -19.02 -10.14
CA PHE A 235 12.89 -19.39 -9.45
C PHE A 235 11.71 -18.58 -9.96
N ARG A 236 10.50 -19.08 -9.71
CA ARG A 236 9.24 -18.37 -9.97
C ARG A 236 8.69 -17.82 -8.66
N VAL A 237 7.93 -16.73 -8.74
CA VAL A 237 7.29 -16.14 -7.56
C VAL A 237 5.81 -15.97 -7.80
N SER A 238 4.98 -16.55 -6.93
CA SER A 238 3.54 -16.28 -6.91
C SER A 238 3.20 -15.25 -5.84
N VAL A 239 2.47 -14.21 -6.25
CA VAL A 239 2.18 -13.04 -5.43
C VAL A 239 0.68 -12.78 -5.36
N PRO A 240 0.05 -12.97 -4.18
CA PRO A 240 -1.32 -12.48 -3.94
C PRO A 240 -1.37 -10.98 -4.14
N THR A 241 -2.15 -10.52 -5.13
CA THR A 241 -2.03 -9.15 -5.61
C THR A 241 -3.36 -8.38 -5.54
N GLY A 242 -3.37 -7.27 -4.80
CA GLY A 242 -4.39 -6.22 -4.85
C GLY A 242 -3.80 -4.94 -5.47
N ASN A 243 -3.35 -3.99 -4.66
CA ASN A 243 -2.83 -2.68 -5.10
C ASN A 243 -1.50 -2.71 -5.88
N PHE A 244 -1.08 -3.84 -6.38
CA PHE A 244 0.11 -4.05 -7.22
C PHE A 244 1.47 -3.74 -6.55
N GLY A 245 1.50 -3.22 -5.33
CA GLY A 245 2.74 -2.79 -4.65
C GLY A 245 3.72 -3.93 -4.41
N ASN A 246 3.24 -5.08 -3.94
CA ASN A 246 4.05 -6.24 -3.62
C ASN A 246 4.70 -6.83 -4.89
N ILE A 247 3.91 -7.15 -5.91
CA ILE A 247 4.44 -7.74 -7.15
C ILE A 247 5.34 -6.75 -7.92
N LEU A 248 5.07 -5.44 -7.83
CA LEU A 248 5.93 -4.40 -8.37
C LEU A 248 7.31 -4.42 -7.69
N ALA A 249 7.38 -4.63 -6.38
CA ALA A 249 8.65 -4.81 -5.68
C ALA A 249 9.41 -6.04 -6.19
N GLY A 250 8.71 -7.13 -6.51
CA GLY A 250 9.28 -8.30 -7.18
C GLY A 250 9.79 -7.99 -8.59
N TRP A 251 9.06 -7.17 -9.33
CA TRP A 251 9.49 -6.70 -10.64
C TRP A 251 10.77 -5.86 -10.52
N TYR A 252 10.87 -4.93 -9.55
CA TYR A 252 12.11 -4.20 -9.30
C TYR A 252 13.26 -5.15 -8.94
N ALA A 253 13.05 -6.11 -8.05
CA ALA A 253 14.08 -7.09 -7.69
C ALA A 253 14.59 -7.85 -8.93
N LYS A 254 13.69 -8.24 -9.85
CA LYS A 254 14.05 -8.84 -11.14
C LYS A 254 14.86 -7.89 -12.01
N GLN A 255 14.45 -6.63 -12.16
CA GLN A 255 15.22 -5.62 -12.91
C GLN A 255 16.60 -5.35 -12.28
N MET A 256 16.73 -5.50 -10.98
CA MET A 256 17.99 -5.40 -10.24
C MET A 256 18.88 -6.66 -10.38
N GLY A 257 18.49 -7.61 -11.23
CA GLY A 257 19.30 -8.79 -11.56
C GLY A 257 19.03 -10.04 -10.70
N LEU A 258 18.00 -10.03 -9.83
CA LEU A 258 17.58 -11.25 -9.15
C LEU A 258 16.93 -12.21 -10.17
N PRO A 259 17.35 -13.50 -10.27
CA PRO A 259 16.93 -14.39 -11.35
C PRO A 259 15.52 -14.96 -11.15
N ILE A 260 14.55 -14.07 -11.05
CA ILE A 260 13.13 -14.41 -11.08
C ILE A 260 12.75 -14.69 -12.53
N SER A 261 12.50 -15.93 -12.89
CA SER A 261 12.13 -16.32 -14.26
C SER A 261 10.73 -15.82 -14.60
N LYS A 262 9.77 -15.94 -13.66
CA LYS A 262 8.38 -15.56 -13.83
C LYS A 262 7.79 -14.98 -12.55
N LEU A 263 7.09 -13.85 -12.67
CA LEU A 263 6.21 -13.30 -11.66
C LEU A 263 4.78 -13.77 -11.94
N VAL A 264 4.21 -14.54 -11.04
CA VAL A 264 2.84 -15.06 -11.15
C VAL A 264 1.92 -14.17 -10.32
N LEU A 265 1.11 -13.40 -11.02
CA LEU A 265 0.14 -12.48 -10.44
C LEU A 265 -1.13 -13.26 -10.11
N ALA A 266 -1.44 -13.35 -8.83
CA ALA A 266 -2.61 -14.06 -8.34
C ALA A 266 -3.67 -13.08 -7.82
N THR A 267 -4.90 -13.15 -8.36
CA THR A 267 -6.04 -12.35 -7.91
C THR A 267 -7.15 -13.24 -7.35
N ASN A 268 -8.03 -12.67 -6.55
CA ASN A 268 -9.33 -13.26 -6.27
C ASN A 268 -10.31 -12.92 -7.42
N GLU A 269 -11.62 -13.05 -7.17
CA GLU A 269 -12.67 -12.77 -8.18
C GLU A 269 -12.72 -11.29 -8.63
N ASN A 270 -11.90 -10.42 -8.03
CA ASN A 270 -11.63 -9.06 -8.50
C ASN A 270 -10.40 -9.10 -9.43
N ASP A 271 -10.61 -9.44 -10.65
CA ASP A 271 -9.63 -9.97 -11.60
C ASP A 271 -9.03 -8.96 -12.58
N ILE A 272 -9.26 -7.66 -12.39
CA ILE A 272 -8.80 -6.60 -13.31
C ILE A 272 -7.32 -6.73 -13.71
N LEU A 273 -6.45 -7.06 -12.75
CA LEU A 273 -5.03 -7.25 -13.01
C LEU A 273 -4.76 -8.57 -13.76
N ALA A 274 -5.45 -9.65 -13.41
CA ALA A 274 -5.29 -10.92 -14.10
C ALA A 274 -5.72 -10.80 -15.56
N ARG A 275 -6.86 -10.17 -15.85
CA ARG A 275 -7.33 -9.88 -17.22
C ARG A 275 -6.34 -9.01 -17.98
N PHE A 276 -5.80 -7.98 -17.33
CA PHE A 276 -4.81 -7.12 -17.98
C PHE A 276 -3.57 -7.92 -18.42
N PHE A 277 -2.97 -8.69 -17.52
CA PHE A 277 -1.75 -9.43 -17.87
C PHE A 277 -1.99 -10.60 -18.82
N SER A 278 -3.18 -11.20 -18.82
CA SER A 278 -3.52 -12.31 -19.71
C SER A 278 -4.03 -11.84 -21.08
N GLU A 279 -4.81 -10.77 -21.13
CA GLU A 279 -5.63 -10.38 -22.28
C GLU A 279 -5.43 -8.92 -22.72
N GLY A 280 -4.75 -8.10 -21.92
CA GLY A 280 -4.59 -6.66 -22.14
C GLY A 280 -5.80 -5.83 -21.66
N ASP A 281 -6.81 -6.45 -21.08
CA ASP A 281 -8.03 -5.77 -20.61
C ASP A 281 -7.90 -5.24 -19.19
N TYR A 282 -7.82 -3.93 -19.04
CA TYR A 282 -7.86 -3.22 -17.74
C TYR A 282 -9.16 -2.41 -17.58
N SER A 283 -10.28 -2.97 -18.00
CA SER A 283 -11.59 -2.35 -17.79
C SER A 283 -12.12 -2.61 -16.38
N ARG A 284 -12.80 -1.59 -15.81
CA ARG A 284 -13.38 -1.72 -14.46
C ARG A 284 -14.59 -2.64 -14.47
N GLY A 285 -14.65 -3.52 -13.47
CA GLY A 285 -15.84 -4.24 -13.09
C GLY A 285 -16.39 -3.76 -11.74
N ASP A 286 -17.45 -4.41 -11.27
CA ASP A 286 -17.94 -4.22 -9.91
C ASP A 286 -17.02 -4.89 -8.89
N VAL A 287 -16.80 -4.23 -7.75
CA VAL A 287 -16.03 -4.83 -6.66
C VAL A 287 -16.84 -5.92 -5.98
N LYS A 288 -16.35 -7.15 -6.01
CA LYS A 288 -16.93 -8.30 -5.30
C LYS A 288 -16.31 -8.40 -3.91
N LYS A 289 -17.15 -8.53 -2.89
CA LYS A 289 -16.69 -8.80 -1.53
C LYS A 289 -16.28 -10.26 -1.38
N THR A 290 -15.02 -10.52 -1.03
CA THR A 290 -14.45 -11.86 -0.91
C THR A 290 -13.94 -12.17 0.50
N ILE A 291 -13.41 -13.38 0.70
CA ILE A 291 -12.72 -13.79 1.94
C ILE A 291 -11.26 -13.31 2.00
N SER A 292 -10.74 -12.72 0.93
CA SER A 292 -9.40 -12.11 0.85
C SER A 292 -9.49 -10.59 0.62
N PRO A 293 -10.04 -9.81 1.58
CA PRO A 293 -10.50 -8.43 1.36
C PRO A 293 -9.40 -7.44 0.96
N SER A 294 -8.12 -7.72 1.23
CA SER A 294 -7.03 -6.84 0.81
C SER A 294 -6.79 -6.86 -0.72
N MET A 295 -7.46 -7.77 -1.43
CA MET A 295 -7.40 -7.92 -2.89
C MET A 295 -8.70 -7.47 -3.57
N ASP A 296 -9.73 -7.03 -2.82
CA ASP A 296 -11.02 -6.57 -3.34
C ASP A 296 -10.89 -5.16 -3.94
N ILE A 297 -10.31 -5.08 -5.14
CA ILE A 297 -10.06 -3.83 -5.85
C ILE A 297 -10.42 -3.93 -7.34
N GLN A 298 -10.79 -2.79 -7.94
CA GLN A 298 -10.94 -2.63 -9.39
C GLN A 298 -10.11 -1.45 -9.94
N ALA A 299 -9.10 -1.02 -9.16
CA ALA A 299 -8.07 -0.10 -9.57
C ALA A 299 -6.83 -0.31 -8.67
N ALA A 300 -5.70 -0.68 -9.28
CA ALA A 300 -4.48 -0.97 -8.54
C ALA A 300 -3.58 0.26 -8.44
N SER A 301 -3.43 0.81 -7.25
CA SER A 301 -2.80 2.11 -7.00
C SER A 301 -1.32 2.21 -7.41
N ASN A 302 -0.59 1.10 -7.52
CA ASN A 302 0.81 1.11 -7.97
C ASN A 302 0.99 0.68 -9.44
N PHE A 303 -0.09 0.41 -10.14
CA PHE A 303 -0.05 -0.06 -11.53
C PHE A 303 0.56 0.96 -12.50
N GLU A 304 0.37 2.25 -12.23
CA GLU A 304 0.96 3.34 -13.01
C GLU A 304 2.50 3.27 -13.09
N ARG A 305 3.17 2.80 -12.03
CA ARG A 305 4.62 2.62 -12.05
C ARG A 305 5.07 1.56 -13.06
N TYR A 306 4.31 0.47 -13.16
CA TYR A 306 4.56 -0.55 -14.17
C TYR A 306 4.30 0.00 -15.58
N LEU A 307 3.18 0.69 -15.79
CA LEU A 307 2.86 1.33 -17.06
C LEU A 307 3.95 2.32 -17.50
N TYR A 308 4.48 3.11 -16.58
CA TYR A 308 5.56 4.06 -16.88
C TYR A 308 6.75 3.37 -17.54
N TYR A 309 7.26 2.30 -16.94
CA TYR A 309 8.36 1.53 -17.52
C TYR A 309 7.95 0.79 -18.80
N ARG A 310 6.75 0.24 -18.82
CA ARG A 310 6.24 -0.49 -19.99
C ARG A 310 6.04 0.40 -21.22
N LEU A 311 5.79 1.68 -21.02
CA LEU A 311 5.63 2.71 -22.06
C LEU A 311 6.94 3.45 -22.38
N GLY A 312 8.10 2.96 -21.92
CA GLY A 312 9.41 3.57 -22.19
C GLY A 312 9.59 4.89 -21.45
N GLU A 313 9.14 4.94 -20.18
CA GLU A 313 9.36 6.05 -19.24
C GLU A 313 8.70 7.39 -19.65
N LYS A 314 7.56 7.31 -20.33
CA LYS A 314 6.81 8.47 -20.81
C LYS A 314 5.69 8.86 -19.84
N SER A 315 5.98 9.73 -18.89
CA SER A 315 5.02 10.19 -17.86
C SER A 315 3.74 10.81 -18.44
N ALA A 316 3.85 11.57 -19.54
CA ALA A 316 2.70 12.20 -20.19
C ALA A 316 1.71 11.16 -20.78
N ASP A 317 2.22 10.06 -21.34
CA ASP A 317 1.39 8.97 -21.84
C ASP A 317 0.67 8.25 -20.71
N VAL A 318 1.37 7.95 -19.60
CA VAL A 318 0.77 7.36 -18.40
C VAL A 318 -0.36 8.26 -17.89
N ALA A 319 -0.10 9.54 -17.72
CA ALA A 319 -1.09 10.51 -17.24
C ALA A 319 -2.32 10.59 -18.16
N ARG A 320 -2.13 10.55 -19.49
CA ARG A 320 -3.23 10.55 -20.46
C ARG A 320 -4.08 9.29 -20.33
N ILE A 321 -3.44 8.13 -20.31
CA ILE A 321 -4.09 6.82 -20.22
C ILE A 321 -4.85 6.68 -18.90
N MET A 322 -4.24 7.05 -17.77
CA MET A 322 -4.88 6.92 -16.47
C MET A 322 -6.05 7.88 -16.28
N ARG A 323 -5.99 9.10 -16.85
CA ARG A 323 -7.17 9.99 -16.90
C ARG A 323 -8.32 9.41 -17.73
N GLY A 324 -8.02 8.70 -18.82
CA GLY A 324 -9.04 7.95 -19.59
C GLY A 324 -9.67 6.84 -18.74
N PHE A 325 -8.85 6.06 -18.07
CA PHE A 325 -9.31 5.03 -17.15
C PHE A 325 -10.19 5.59 -16.01
N GLU A 326 -9.87 6.78 -15.47
CA GLU A 326 -10.69 7.47 -14.46
C GLU A 326 -12.09 7.81 -14.98
N ARG A 327 -12.21 8.16 -16.25
CA ARG A 327 -13.50 8.44 -16.90
C ARG A 327 -14.27 7.17 -17.31
N GLY A 328 -13.69 5.98 -17.07
CA GLY A 328 -14.30 4.69 -17.43
C GLY A 328 -14.04 4.25 -18.89
N GLU A 329 -13.06 4.86 -19.57
CA GLU A 329 -12.72 4.57 -20.97
C GLU A 329 -11.80 3.33 -21.14
N GLY A 330 -11.42 2.67 -20.03
CA GLY A 330 -10.39 1.64 -20.05
C GLY A 330 -8.99 2.21 -20.28
N LEU A 331 -8.04 1.39 -20.75
CA LEU A 331 -6.73 1.87 -21.19
C LEU A 331 -6.78 2.08 -22.70
N ASP A 332 -6.63 3.31 -23.16
CA ASP A 332 -6.54 3.67 -24.58
C ASP A 332 -5.15 3.29 -25.14
N ILE A 333 -4.83 1.99 -25.08
CA ILE A 333 -3.61 1.39 -25.61
C ILE A 333 -3.78 -0.13 -25.72
N GLU A 334 -3.33 -0.70 -26.83
CA GLU A 334 -3.30 -2.14 -27.04
C GLU A 334 -1.96 -2.74 -26.63
N PHE A 335 -2.02 -3.84 -25.90
CA PHE A 335 -0.85 -4.66 -25.56
C PHE A 335 -0.96 -6.00 -26.28
N PRO A 336 -0.03 -6.33 -27.20
CA PRO A 336 -0.09 -7.61 -27.90
C PRO A 336 0.12 -8.77 -26.93
N VAL A 337 -0.77 -9.75 -26.97
CA VAL A 337 -0.69 -10.98 -26.18
C VAL A 337 0.19 -11.99 -26.90
N SER A 338 1.18 -12.54 -26.19
CA SER A 338 2.04 -13.61 -26.71
C SER A 338 2.31 -14.63 -25.62
N GLY A 339 2.11 -15.92 -25.91
CA GLY A 339 2.31 -17.00 -24.94
C GLY A 339 1.40 -16.89 -23.69
N GLY A 340 0.19 -16.33 -23.85
CA GLY A 340 -0.79 -16.17 -22.78
C GLY A 340 -0.52 -14.98 -21.83
N SER A 341 0.34 -14.04 -22.22
CA SER A 341 0.60 -12.82 -21.45
C SER A 341 0.95 -11.65 -22.37
N ILE A 342 0.65 -10.43 -21.93
CA ILE A 342 1.10 -9.19 -22.57
C ILE A 342 2.57 -8.86 -22.26
N ASP A 343 3.14 -9.51 -21.26
CA ASP A 343 4.52 -9.36 -20.84
C ASP A 343 5.10 -10.73 -20.45
N ALA A 344 6.12 -11.18 -21.17
CA ALA A 344 6.76 -12.48 -20.94
C ALA A 344 7.33 -12.65 -19.51
N GLN A 345 7.52 -11.59 -18.75
CA GLN A 345 7.97 -11.64 -17.37
C GLN A 345 6.86 -12.08 -16.40
N PHE A 346 5.60 -11.95 -16.81
CA PHE A 346 4.43 -12.25 -15.98
C PHE A 346 3.65 -13.45 -16.48
N ALA A 347 3.03 -14.13 -15.54
CA ALA A 347 1.86 -14.99 -15.74
C ALA A 347 0.78 -14.50 -14.76
N ALA A 348 -0.48 -14.77 -15.05
CA ALA A 348 -1.56 -14.33 -14.17
C ALA A 348 -2.66 -15.40 -14.06
N GLY A 349 -3.40 -15.33 -12.97
CA GLY A 349 -4.55 -16.20 -12.75
C GLY A 349 -5.42 -15.71 -11.62
N THR A 350 -6.60 -16.30 -11.54
CA THR A 350 -7.65 -15.97 -10.58
C THR A 350 -8.05 -17.21 -9.79
N ALA A 351 -8.34 -17.04 -8.50
CA ALA A 351 -8.96 -18.03 -7.65
C ALA A 351 -10.35 -17.58 -7.22
N THR A 352 -11.33 -18.42 -7.42
CA THR A 352 -12.68 -18.26 -6.88
C THR A 352 -12.68 -18.53 -5.37
N ARG A 353 -13.76 -18.13 -4.70
CA ARG A 353 -13.96 -18.45 -3.28
C ARG A 353 -13.86 -19.96 -3.02
N ALA A 354 -14.52 -20.77 -3.84
CA ALA A 354 -14.51 -22.23 -3.69
C ALA A 354 -13.11 -22.83 -3.86
N GLU A 355 -12.34 -22.36 -4.83
CA GLU A 355 -10.96 -22.79 -5.05
C GLU A 355 -10.05 -22.36 -3.89
N THR A 356 -10.25 -21.15 -3.35
CA THR A 356 -9.52 -20.63 -2.20
C THR A 356 -9.78 -21.47 -0.95
N GLU A 357 -11.06 -21.74 -0.63
CA GLU A 357 -11.45 -22.60 0.52
C GLU A 357 -10.95 -24.04 0.35
N ALA A 358 -11.01 -24.60 -0.87
CA ALA A 358 -10.47 -25.93 -1.16
C ALA A 358 -8.95 -26.00 -0.94
N THR A 359 -8.21 -24.96 -1.36
CA THR A 359 -6.76 -24.88 -1.16
C THR A 359 -6.38 -24.80 0.33
N ILE A 360 -7.11 -24.00 1.12
CA ILE A 360 -6.91 -23.94 2.59
C ILE A 360 -7.09 -25.33 3.19
N LYS A 361 -8.19 -26.00 2.85
CA LYS A 361 -8.51 -27.34 3.34
C LYS A 361 -7.44 -28.36 2.94
N GLU A 362 -7.06 -28.38 1.66
CA GLU A 362 -6.05 -29.32 1.14
C GLU A 362 -4.71 -29.17 1.84
N TYR A 363 -4.24 -27.92 2.05
CA TYR A 363 -2.96 -27.68 2.73
C TYR A 363 -3.01 -28.07 4.20
N GLN A 364 -4.14 -27.85 4.87
CA GLN A 364 -4.34 -28.32 6.23
C GLN A 364 -4.34 -29.84 6.32
N GLU A 365 -5.06 -30.54 5.44
CA GLU A 365 -5.18 -32.02 5.48
C GLU A 365 -3.89 -32.72 5.07
N LYS A 366 -3.23 -32.26 3.98
CA LYS A 366 -2.05 -32.96 3.44
C LYS A 366 -0.75 -32.59 4.13
N TYR A 367 -0.59 -31.32 4.52
CA TYR A 367 0.68 -30.80 5.00
C TYR A 367 0.65 -30.29 6.44
N ASN A 368 -0.52 -30.30 7.08
CA ASN A 368 -0.75 -29.70 8.40
C ASN A 368 -0.29 -28.24 8.46
N VAL A 369 -0.64 -27.46 7.44
CA VAL A 369 -0.35 -26.03 7.29
C VAL A 369 -1.63 -25.26 7.02
N LEU A 370 -1.95 -24.30 7.89
CA LEU A 370 -3.03 -23.35 7.63
C LEU A 370 -2.50 -22.21 6.76
N LEU A 371 -3.23 -21.90 5.70
CA LEU A 371 -3.00 -20.75 4.84
C LEU A 371 -4.08 -19.70 5.14
N ASP A 372 -3.71 -18.42 5.20
CA ASP A 372 -4.72 -17.37 5.14
C ASP A 372 -5.34 -17.28 3.74
N PRO A 373 -6.54 -16.68 3.59
CA PRO A 373 -7.22 -16.68 2.29
C PRO A 373 -6.42 -16.01 1.16
N HIS A 374 -5.63 -14.99 1.45
CA HIS A 374 -4.81 -14.32 0.44
C HIS A 374 -3.67 -15.24 -0.02
N THR A 375 -2.98 -15.86 0.93
CA THR A 375 -1.92 -16.85 0.64
C THR A 375 -2.48 -18.02 -0.16
N ALA A 376 -3.68 -18.51 0.18
CA ALA A 376 -4.33 -19.60 -0.55
C ALA A 376 -4.59 -19.25 -2.02
N VAL A 377 -5.04 -18.02 -2.31
CA VAL A 377 -5.13 -17.52 -3.70
C VAL A 377 -3.77 -17.58 -4.40
N GLY A 378 -2.72 -17.10 -3.73
CA GLY A 378 -1.35 -17.12 -4.27
C GLY A 378 -0.84 -18.53 -4.55
N VAL A 379 -1.08 -19.47 -3.64
CA VAL A 379 -0.69 -20.87 -3.77
C VAL A 379 -1.45 -21.55 -4.91
N PHE A 380 -2.77 -21.43 -4.94
CA PHE A 380 -3.60 -22.02 -5.99
C PHE A 380 -3.19 -21.59 -7.39
N VAL A 381 -3.00 -20.29 -7.60
CA VAL A 381 -2.55 -19.78 -8.89
C VAL A 381 -1.09 -20.17 -9.16
N GLY A 382 -0.23 -20.15 -8.13
CA GLY A 382 1.17 -20.58 -8.22
C GLY A 382 1.32 -22.02 -8.68
N GLU A 383 0.51 -22.93 -8.16
CA GLU A 383 0.53 -24.35 -8.54
C GLU A 383 0.16 -24.58 -10.01
N LYS A 384 -0.72 -23.77 -10.58
CA LYS A 384 -1.04 -23.82 -12.01
C LYS A 384 0.12 -23.34 -12.91
N HIS A 385 1.10 -22.69 -12.33
CA HIS A 385 2.28 -22.15 -13.02
C HIS A 385 3.61 -22.72 -12.52
N LEU A 386 3.62 -23.93 -11.99
CA LEU A 386 4.86 -24.63 -11.64
C LEU A 386 5.73 -24.81 -12.90
N GLY A 387 7.04 -24.62 -12.75
CA GLY A 387 8.01 -24.92 -13.79
C GLY A 387 8.53 -26.35 -13.63
N GLU A 388 8.96 -26.98 -14.73
CA GLU A 388 9.50 -28.36 -14.69
C GLU A 388 10.73 -28.46 -13.79
N ASP A 389 11.55 -27.41 -13.75
CA ASP A 389 12.86 -27.40 -13.10
C ASP A 389 13.09 -26.17 -12.21
N GLU A 390 12.09 -25.33 -12.01
CA GLU A 390 12.20 -24.10 -11.23
C GLU A 390 11.32 -24.16 -9.99
N PRO A 391 11.86 -23.86 -8.80
CA PRO A 391 11.05 -23.78 -7.60
C PRO A 391 10.08 -22.61 -7.66
N MET A 392 8.87 -22.81 -7.11
CA MET A 392 7.85 -21.77 -6.92
C MET A 392 7.93 -21.22 -5.50
N LEU A 393 8.17 -19.91 -5.37
CA LEU A 393 8.12 -19.17 -4.12
C LEU A 393 6.75 -18.47 -4.02
N CYS A 394 5.88 -18.90 -3.11
CA CYS A 394 4.59 -18.27 -2.85
C CYS A 394 4.71 -17.30 -1.68
N LEU A 395 4.26 -16.06 -1.85
CA LEU A 395 4.30 -15.08 -0.77
C LEU A 395 3.10 -15.28 0.17
N SER A 396 3.38 -15.51 1.45
CA SER A 396 2.36 -15.60 2.51
C SER A 396 2.21 -14.25 3.20
N THR A 397 1.10 -13.58 2.92
CA THR A 397 0.93 -12.14 3.19
C THR A 397 0.26 -11.83 4.52
N ALA A 398 -0.37 -12.83 5.16
CA ALA A 398 -0.97 -12.67 6.48
C ALA A 398 -0.96 -14.01 7.26
N HIS A 399 -1.04 -13.93 8.57
CA HIS A 399 -1.23 -15.10 9.42
C HIS A 399 -2.71 -15.53 9.41
N PRO A 400 -3.02 -16.86 9.35
CA PRO A 400 -4.41 -17.36 9.32
C PRO A 400 -5.30 -16.87 10.47
N ALA A 401 -4.74 -16.67 11.66
CA ALA A 401 -5.47 -16.18 12.83
C ALA A 401 -6.12 -14.79 12.66
N LYS A 402 -5.78 -14.06 11.60
CA LYS A 402 -6.45 -12.80 11.25
C LYS A 402 -7.82 -13.02 10.59
N PHE A 403 -8.09 -14.21 10.11
CA PHE A 403 -9.28 -14.59 9.33
C PHE A 403 -9.94 -15.85 9.90
N PRO A 404 -10.22 -15.90 11.23
CA PRO A 404 -10.65 -17.13 11.90
C PRO A 404 -11.95 -17.68 11.30
N GLU A 405 -12.90 -16.82 10.94
CA GLU A 405 -14.19 -17.22 10.34
C GLU A 405 -14.00 -17.92 8.99
N SER A 406 -13.10 -17.40 8.16
CA SER A 406 -12.80 -17.99 6.84
C SER A 406 -12.09 -19.33 6.98
N ILE A 407 -11.15 -19.46 7.92
CA ILE A 407 -10.44 -20.73 8.19
C ILE A 407 -11.40 -21.78 8.75
N GLN A 408 -12.24 -21.40 9.71
CA GLN A 408 -13.25 -22.29 10.29
C GLN A 408 -14.23 -22.78 9.21
N ALA A 409 -14.68 -21.89 8.32
CA ALA A 409 -15.56 -22.25 7.21
C ALA A 409 -14.90 -23.19 6.19
N ALA A 410 -13.61 -22.99 5.89
CA ALA A 410 -12.89 -23.77 4.90
C ALA A 410 -12.52 -25.17 5.38
N CYS A 411 -12.05 -25.34 6.62
CA CYS A 411 -11.49 -26.61 7.10
C CYS A 411 -11.92 -27.02 8.51
N GLY A 412 -12.82 -26.28 9.18
CA GLY A 412 -13.31 -26.62 10.52
C GLY A 412 -12.24 -26.53 11.62
N THR A 413 -11.15 -25.80 11.37
CA THR A 413 -10.02 -25.66 12.30
C THR A 413 -9.96 -24.25 12.86
N ASP A 414 -9.71 -24.11 14.16
CA ASP A 414 -9.49 -22.81 14.79
C ASP A 414 -8.08 -22.31 14.50
N ALA A 415 -8.00 -21.13 13.89
CA ALA A 415 -6.72 -20.44 13.67
C ALA A 415 -6.44 -19.49 14.83
N THR A 416 -5.47 -19.82 15.67
CA THR A 416 -5.08 -19.04 16.85
C THR A 416 -3.68 -18.49 16.73
N HIS A 417 -3.40 -17.41 17.44
CA HIS A 417 -2.05 -16.87 17.58
C HIS A 417 -1.98 -16.01 18.86
N PRO A 418 -0.93 -16.14 19.70
CA PRO A 418 -0.85 -15.44 20.98
C PRO A 418 -1.02 -13.91 20.91
N VAL A 419 -0.67 -13.29 19.78
CA VAL A 419 -0.89 -11.85 19.54
C VAL A 419 -2.38 -11.52 19.40
N ILE A 420 -3.14 -12.37 18.70
CA ILE A 420 -4.58 -12.19 18.52
C ILE A 420 -5.33 -12.58 19.80
N ASP A 421 -4.93 -13.67 20.43
CA ASP A 421 -5.56 -14.17 21.65
C ASP A 421 -5.48 -13.14 22.80
N LYS A 422 -4.36 -12.40 22.89
CA LYS A 422 -4.18 -11.31 23.86
C LYS A 422 -5.08 -10.11 23.62
N LEU A 423 -5.63 -9.92 22.42
CA LEU A 423 -6.55 -8.83 22.14
C LEU A 423 -7.93 -9.06 22.80
N ALA A 424 -8.31 -10.32 23.01
CA ALA A 424 -9.55 -10.67 23.66
C ALA A 424 -9.56 -10.12 25.10
N GLY A 425 -10.49 -9.18 25.39
CA GLY A 425 -10.59 -8.52 26.69
C GLY A 425 -9.61 -7.35 26.90
N SER A 426 -8.81 -6.96 25.90
CA SER A 426 -7.98 -5.75 25.99
C SER A 426 -8.86 -4.50 26.05
N GLU A 427 -8.40 -3.49 26.80
CA GLU A 427 -8.96 -2.15 26.73
C GLU A 427 -8.86 -1.60 25.32
N THR A 428 -9.91 -0.92 24.87
CA THR A 428 -9.94 -0.31 23.51
C THR A 428 -10.30 1.17 23.61
N ARG A 429 -9.67 1.97 22.74
CA ARG A 429 -9.96 3.39 22.58
C ARG A 429 -10.34 3.69 21.14
N CYS A 430 -11.57 4.18 20.95
CA CYS A 430 -12.08 4.56 19.64
C CYS A 430 -13.07 5.70 19.79
N GLN A 431 -12.93 6.74 18.96
CA GLN A 431 -13.80 7.91 18.96
C GLN A 431 -14.86 7.77 17.88
N PRO A 432 -16.17 7.75 18.21
CA PRO A 432 -17.23 7.83 17.21
C PRO A 432 -17.19 9.16 16.46
N MET A 433 -17.41 9.14 15.15
CA MET A 433 -17.35 10.31 14.28
C MET A 433 -18.39 10.22 13.17
N LEU A 434 -19.01 11.34 12.83
CA LEU A 434 -19.82 11.47 11.61
C LEU A 434 -18.93 11.47 10.37
N ALA A 435 -19.46 11.04 9.23
CA ALA A 435 -18.75 11.06 7.95
C ALA A 435 -18.68 12.47 7.34
N ASP A 436 -18.03 13.39 8.05
CA ASP A 436 -17.98 14.82 7.77
C ASP A 436 -16.56 15.37 7.96
N ASP A 437 -16.06 16.14 6.98
CA ASP A 437 -14.70 16.66 6.99
C ASP A 437 -14.49 17.76 8.04
N MET A 438 -15.51 18.55 8.33
CA MET A 438 -15.44 19.61 9.36
C MET A 438 -15.32 19.01 10.75
N THR A 439 -16.00 17.89 11.02
CA THR A 439 -15.87 17.13 12.27
C THR A 439 -14.44 16.60 12.44
N LEU A 440 -13.87 16.02 11.37
CA LEU A 440 -12.49 15.53 11.39
C LEU A 440 -11.48 16.68 11.57
N LYS A 441 -11.62 17.77 10.83
CA LYS A 441 -10.74 18.96 10.94
C LYS A 441 -10.75 19.53 12.36
N ARG A 442 -11.94 19.65 12.96
CA ARG A 442 -12.07 20.11 14.35
C ARG A 442 -11.35 19.17 15.32
N PHE A 443 -11.59 17.88 15.21
CA PHE A 443 -10.95 16.89 16.07
C PHE A 443 -9.42 16.94 15.97
N ILE A 444 -8.88 17.06 14.75
CA ILE A 444 -7.44 17.21 14.52
C ILE A 444 -6.91 18.49 15.18
N SER A 445 -7.57 19.64 14.94
CA SER A 445 -7.15 20.93 15.50
C SER A 445 -7.16 20.93 17.04
N ASP A 446 -8.24 20.45 17.64
CA ASP A 446 -8.37 20.39 19.11
C ASP A 446 -7.32 19.46 19.74
N THR A 447 -6.93 18.41 19.03
CA THR A 447 -5.92 17.45 19.47
C THR A 447 -4.50 18.01 19.38
N ILE A 448 -4.18 18.72 18.29
CA ILE A 448 -2.82 19.22 18.02
C ILE A 448 -2.56 20.54 18.77
N TYR A 449 -3.59 21.37 18.92
CA TYR A 449 -3.49 22.68 19.56
C TYR A 449 -4.44 22.81 20.76
N PRO A 450 -4.25 22.02 21.82
CA PRO A 450 -5.12 22.05 22.99
C PRO A 450 -5.03 23.42 23.68
N GLY A 451 -6.17 24.14 23.76
CA GLY A 451 -6.27 25.41 24.48
C GLY A 451 -6.17 26.68 23.63
N GLU A 452 -5.99 26.60 22.34
CA GLU A 452 -6.19 27.74 21.46
C GLU A 452 -7.70 27.97 21.25
N ASN A 453 -8.25 28.92 22.05
CA ASN A 453 -9.63 29.37 21.95
C ASN A 453 -9.84 30.09 20.61
N ARG A 454 -10.08 29.35 19.53
CA ARG A 454 -10.61 29.91 18.29
C ARG A 454 -12.10 30.17 18.54
N SER A 455 -12.50 31.45 18.51
CA SER A 455 -13.88 31.91 18.57
C SER A 455 -14.74 31.05 17.63
N VAL A 456 -15.51 30.15 18.23
CA VAL A 456 -16.49 29.31 17.54
C VAL A 456 -17.56 30.23 17.00
N MET A 457 -17.71 30.35 15.68
CA MET A 457 -18.96 30.86 15.11
C MET A 457 -20.10 29.93 15.58
N PRO A 458 -21.18 30.47 16.16
CA PRO A 458 -22.24 29.64 16.66
C PRO A 458 -22.94 28.90 15.51
N LEU A 459 -23.14 27.59 15.69
CA LEU A 459 -24.06 26.80 14.90
C LEU A 459 -25.48 27.31 15.11
N GLY A 460 -26.08 27.89 14.06
CA GLY A 460 -27.48 28.19 14.02
C GLY A 460 -27.82 29.61 13.59
N SER A 461 -27.78 29.90 12.31
CA SER A 461 -28.71 30.83 11.65
C SER A 461 -28.97 30.31 10.24
N GLU A 462 -30.25 30.10 9.94
CA GLU A 462 -30.79 29.73 8.64
C GLU A 462 -30.27 30.65 7.53
N PRO A 463 -30.14 30.18 6.28
CA PRO A 463 -29.73 31.02 5.17
C PRO A 463 -30.81 32.05 4.88
N ALA A 464 -30.50 33.32 5.08
CA ALA A 464 -31.32 34.41 4.62
C ALA A 464 -31.34 34.44 3.08
N ALA A 465 -32.55 34.60 2.52
CA ALA A 465 -32.80 34.65 1.09
C ALA A 465 -32.02 35.78 0.38
N PRO A 466 -31.71 35.61 -0.91
CA PRO A 466 -30.92 36.59 -1.65
C PRO A 466 -31.77 37.84 -1.97
N THR A 467 -31.35 39.00 -1.48
CA THR A 467 -31.79 40.30 -2.00
C THR A 467 -30.89 40.71 -3.16
N ALA A 468 -31.51 40.88 -4.30
CA ALA A 468 -30.94 41.42 -5.52
C ALA A 468 -30.73 42.94 -5.45
N THR A 469 -29.85 43.43 -6.33
CA THR A 469 -29.60 44.78 -6.88
C THR A 469 -28.25 45.34 -6.43
N ALA A 470 -27.44 45.92 -7.26
CA ALA A 470 -27.32 46.47 -8.57
C ALA A 470 -25.84 46.83 -8.83
N SER A 471 -25.32 46.50 -9.93
CA SER A 471 -24.75 47.25 -11.08
C SER A 471 -23.64 48.30 -10.88
N VAL A 472 -22.68 48.22 -11.83
CA VAL A 472 -21.85 49.31 -12.44
C VAL A 472 -20.54 49.60 -11.69
N ASP A 473 -19.34 49.66 -12.23
CA ASP A 473 -18.82 49.89 -13.58
C ASP A 473 -17.30 49.62 -13.64
N SER A 474 -16.85 49.34 -14.81
CA SER A 474 -15.56 49.38 -15.49
C SER A 474 -14.40 50.23 -14.92
N THR A 475 -13.15 49.80 -15.06
CA THR A 475 -12.14 50.30 -16.00
C THR A 475 -10.75 49.68 -15.80
N GLU A 476 -10.20 49.19 -16.90
CA GLU A 476 -8.84 49.13 -17.43
C GLU A 476 -7.66 49.67 -16.60
N SER A 477 -6.56 48.94 -16.57
CA SER A 477 -5.43 49.25 -17.46
C SER A 477 -4.21 48.33 -17.22
N ALA A 478 -3.53 48.12 -18.33
CA ALA A 478 -2.36 47.29 -18.54
C ALA A 478 -1.04 47.99 -18.15
N SER A 479 -0.01 47.20 -17.99
CA SER A 479 1.43 47.34 -18.40
C SER A 479 2.27 46.51 -17.42
N GLY A 480 3.13 45.62 -17.78
CA GLY A 480 4.15 45.59 -18.82
C GLY A 480 5.53 45.75 -18.18
N ALA A 481 6.36 44.71 -18.23
CA ALA A 481 7.80 44.74 -18.48
C ALA A 481 8.53 43.50 -17.87
N GLN A 482 9.10 42.79 -18.69
CA GLN A 482 10.38 42.15 -18.96
C GLN A 482 11.58 42.52 -18.08
N ALA A 483 12.41 41.51 -17.71
CA ALA A 483 13.84 41.32 -18.11
C ALA A 483 14.48 40.30 -17.16
N SER A 484 14.95 39.18 -17.64
CA SER A 484 16.29 38.77 -18.08
C SER A 484 17.39 38.84 -17.00
N GLY A 485 18.03 37.70 -16.75
CA GLY A 485 19.29 37.60 -16.04
C GLY A 485 19.88 36.18 -16.01
N VAL A 486 20.84 35.97 -16.83
CA VAL A 486 21.69 34.78 -17.04
C VAL A 486 22.69 34.61 -15.89
N GLY A 487 23.00 33.38 -15.49
CA GLY A 487 24.14 33.10 -14.62
C GLY A 487 24.46 31.62 -14.47
N SER A 488 25.48 31.23 -15.14
CA SER A 488 26.07 29.92 -15.34
C SER A 488 26.71 29.26 -14.09
N GLY A 489 26.65 27.93 -14.03
CA GLY A 489 27.83 27.08 -13.85
C GLY A 489 28.05 26.43 -12.50
N ALA A 490 27.92 25.12 -12.40
CA ALA A 490 29.03 24.19 -12.16
C ALA A 490 28.46 22.76 -11.92
N LYS A 491 28.93 21.82 -12.71
CA LYS A 491 28.71 20.39 -12.58
C LYS A 491 29.50 19.85 -11.38
N ALA A 492 28.88 19.12 -10.51
CA ALA A 492 29.53 18.08 -9.71
C ALA A 492 28.72 16.77 -9.93
N ALA A 493 29.37 15.79 -10.51
CA ALA A 493 28.84 14.46 -10.76
C ALA A 493 28.82 13.68 -9.44
N GLY A 494 27.63 13.46 -8.92
CA GLY A 494 27.36 12.46 -7.90
C GLY A 494 26.24 11.57 -8.42
N SER A 495 26.55 10.30 -8.72
CA SER A 495 25.60 9.30 -9.15
C SER A 495 24.77 8.82 -7.96
N GLY A 496 23.77 9.59 -7.58
CA GLY A 496 22.77 9.21 -6.60
C GLY A 496 21.40 9.13 -7.27
N SER A 497 20.68 8.04 -7.07
CA SER A 497 19.35 7.86 -7.63
C SER A 497 18.38 8.89 -7.06
N LYS A 498 17.95 9.84 -7.89
CA LYS A 498 16.89 10.80 -7.57
C LYS A 498 15.54 10.24 -7.93
N ALA A 499 14.51 10.55 -7.14
CA ALA A 499 13.14 10.22 -7.49
C ALA A 499 12.59 11.17 -8.55
N VAL A 500 11.91 10.60 -9.55
CA VAL A 500 11.27 11.32 -10.65
C VAL A 500 9.77 11.19 -10.50
N ALA A 501 9.03 12.28 -10.73
CA ALA A 501 7.57 12.26 -10.70
C ALA A 501 7.03 11.69 -12.02
N ILE A 502 6.13 10.72 -11.95
CA ILE A 502 5.32 10.25 -13.07
C ILE A 502 3.93 10.85 -12.96
N GLY A 503 3.49 11.49 -14.03
CA GLY A 503 2.38 12.44 -14.11
C GLY A 503 1.07 12.03 -13.41
N ALA A 504 0.24 13.05 -13.12
CA ALA A 504 -1.02 12.93 -12.39
C ALA A 504 -2.00 11.95 -13.05
N GLY A 505 -2.21 10.85 -12.37
CA GLY A 505 -3.19 9.85 -12.73
C GLY A 505 -3.60 9.07 -11.49
N ALA A 506 -4.34 8.24 -11.34
CA ALA A 506 -4.90 7.23 -10.46
C ALA A 506 -4.52 7.14 -8.96
N ALA A 507 -3.55 7.84 -8.39
CA ALA A 507 -3.39 7.82 -6.92
C ALA A 507 -4.61 8.44 -6.19
N ALA A 508 -5.41 9.26 -6.91
CA ALA A 508 -6.75 9.67 -6.50
C ALA A 508 -7.81 8.55 -6.67
N VAL A 509 -7.55 7.52 -7.49
CA VAL A 509 -8.52 6.52 -7.97
C VAL A 509 -8.75 5.37 -7.00
N ALA A 510 -7.77 4.98 -6.20
CA ALA A 510 -7.99 3.97 -5.14
C ALA A 510 -9.10 4.37 -4.14
N ALA A 511 -9.70 5.52 -4.36
CA ALA A 511 -10.68 6.14 -3.54
C ALA A 511 -12.05 6.42 -4.22
N THR A 512 -12.29 6.04 -5.48
CA THR A 512 -13.51 6.46 -6.22
C THR A 512 -14.45 5.33 -6.63
N VAL A 513 -14.22 4.08 -6.28
CA VAL A 513 -14.99 2.95 -6.81
C VAL A 513 -15.81 2.27 -5.72
N ALA A 514 -16.96 2.81 -5.36
CA ALA A 514 -18.13 2.09 -4.82
C ALA A 514 -19.41 2.95 -4.72
N ALA A 515 -19.63 3.92 -5.58
CA ALA A 515 -20.80 4.81 -5.48
C ALA A 515 -21.95 4.50 -6.46
N THR A 516 -22.04 3.30 -7.06
CA THR A 516 -23.14 2.99 -8.01
C THR A 516 -23.79 1.61 -7.83
N ALA A 517 -23.91 1.12 -6.60
CA ALA A 517 -24.68 -0.10 -6.37
C ALA A 517 -25.53 0.00 -5.10
N ASN A 518 -26.48 0.92 -5.08
CA ASN A 518 -27.65 0.84 -4.18
C ASN A 518 -28.74 1.82 -4.63
N ASN A 519 -29.41 1.50 -5.73
CA ASN A 519 -30.74 2.06 -5.99
C ASN A 519 -31.49 1.16 -6.99
N THR A 520 -31.86 -0.05 -6.60
CA THR A 520 -33.02 -0.79 -7.15
C THR A 520 -33.29 -2.02 -6.29
N ALA A 521 -33.97 -1.82 -5.18
CA ALA A 521 -34.70 -2.89 -4.49
C ALA A 521 -35.73 -2.28 -3.52
N THR A 522 -36.76 -1.65 -4.08
CA THR A 522 -38.06 -1.54 -3.42
C THR A 522 -39.10 -1.38 -4.53
N ALA A 523 -39.74 -2.47 -4.90
CA ALA A 523 -41.14 -2.57 -5.31
C ALA A 523 -41.38 -3.91 -6.00
N SER A 524 -41.89 -4.89 -5.23
CA SER A 524 -42.97 -5.77 -5.66
C SER A 524 -43.17 -6.87 -4.61
N ASN A 525 -44.05 -6.59 -3.68
CA ASN A 525 -44.81 -7.63 -3.01
C ASN A 525 -46.26 -7.10 -2.86
N THR A 526 -47.10 -7.47 -3.80
CA THR A 526 -48.55 -7.68 -3.65
C THR A 526 -49.06 -8.28 -4.96
N ALA A 527 -49.26 -9.54 -4.97
CA ALA A 527 -50.41 -10.33 -5.46
C ALA A 527 -50.00 -11.81 -5.48
#